data_4995a2abeda3e046607879823a1811bb
#
_entry.id   4995a2abeda3e046607879823a1811bb
#
_cell.length_a   1.000
_cell.length_b   1.000
_cell.length_c   1.000
_cell.angle_alpha   90.00
_cell.angle_beta   90.00
_cell.angle_gamma   90.00
#
_symmetry.space_group_name_H-M   'P 1'
#
loop_
_entity.id
_entity.type
_entity.pdbx_description
1 polymer ?
#
loop_
_entity_poly.entity_id
_entity_poly.type
_entity_poly.pdbx_seq_one_letter_code
_entity_poly.pdbx_strand_id
1 'polypeptide(L)' 'MRKAALSKREMEVVQGVWDGLTAKEIGQRLGISDKTVKQHRFNIHQKWGVTNVAQLIRRALQEGLVSL' A
#
# COMPACT_ATOMS: atom_id res chain seq x y z
N MET A 1 -16.36 16.73 5.02
CA MET A 1 -14.90 16.53 5.01
C MET A 1 -14.53 15.30 4.23
N ARG A 2 -13.57 15.40 3.36
CA ARG A 2 -13.18 14.29 2.53
C ARG A 2 -12.09 13.45 3.21
N LYS A 3 -12.21 12.13 3.11
CA LYS A 3 -11.16 11.26 3.60
C LYS A 3 -9.88 11.45 2.80
N ALA A 4 -8.74 11.20 3.44
CA ALA A 4 -7.46 11.20 2.75
C ALA A 4 -7.43 10.04 1.74
N ALA A 5 -7.25 10.37 0.47
CA ALA A 5 -7.14 9.36 -0.57
C ALA A 5 -5.68 8.94 -0.71
N LEU A 6 -5.47 7.71 -1.17
CA LEU A 6 -4.11 7.26 -1.46
C LEU A 6 -3.61 7.93 -2.74
N SER A 7 -2.32 8.25 -2.75
CA SER A 7 -1.67 8.74 -3.96
C SER A 7 -1.51 7.59 -4.95
N LYS A 8 -1.20 7.92 -6.20
CA LYS A 8 -0.94 6.90 -7.21
C LYS A 8 0.17 5.95 -6.76
N ARG A 9 1.26 6.51 -6.22
CA ARG A 9 2.39 5.71 -5.77
C ARG A 9 2.00 4.81 -4.60
N GLU A 10 1.18 5.31 -3.68
CA GLU A 10 0.69 4.50 -2.58
C GLU A 10 -0.18 3.35 -3.07
N MET A 11 -1.03 3.60 -4.06
CA MET A 11 -1.84 2.54 -4.65
C MET A 11 -0.97 1.47 -5.30
N GLU A 12 0.13 1.88 -5.95
CA GLU A 12 1.08 0.92 -6.52
C GLU A 12 1.77 0.09 -5.45
N VAL A 13 2.06 0.69 -4.30
CA VAL A 13 2.62 -0.05 -3.17
C VAL A 13 1.60 -1.06 -2.64
N VAL A 14 0.34 -0.67 -2.53
CA VAL A 14 -0.73 -1.61 -2.12
C VAL A 14 -0.81 -2.78 -3.09
N GLN A 15 -0.73 -2.52 -4.39
CA GLN A 15 -0.75 -3.59 -5.38
C GLN A 15 0.42 -4.55 -5.18
N GLY A 16 1.60 -4.02 -4.87
CA GLY A 16 2.77 -4.86 -4.59
C GLY A 16 2.56 -5.73 -3.36
N VAL A 17 1.97 -5.19 -2.31
CA VAL A 17 1.66 -5.97 -1.11
C VAL A 17 0.65 -7.07 -1.46
N TRP A 18 -0.36 -6.75 -2.24
CA TRP A 18 -1.36 -7.72 -2.71
C TRP A 18 -0.69 -8.84 -3.51
N ASP A 19 0.30 -8.50 -4.32
CA ASP A 19 1.04 -9.48 -5.13
C ASP A 19 2.02 -10.33 -4.31
N GLY A 20 2.10 -10.08 -3.01
CA GLY A 20 2.96 -10.86 -2.13
C GLY A 20 4.43 -10.45 -2.16
N LEU A 21 4.72 -9.24 -2.62
CA LEU A 21 6.09 -8.77 -2.74
C LEU A 21 6.60 -8.19 -1.41
N THR A 22 7.91 -8.35 -1.18
CA THR A 22 8.58 -7.68 -0.08
C THR A 22 8.77 -6.20 -0.42
N ALA A 23 9.12 -5.39 0.59
CA ALA A 23 9.41 -3.97 0.36
C ALA A 23 10.54 -3.80 -0.65
N LYS A 24 11.56 -4.66 -0.59
CA LYS A 24 12.67 -4.61 -1.53
C LYS A 24 12.18 -4.88 -2.96
N GLU A 25 11.33 -5.88 -3.12
CA GLU A 25 10.80 -6.23 -4.44
C GLU A 25 9.88 -5.14 -4.98
N ILE A 26 9.07 -4.54 -4.12
CA ILE A 26 8.23 -3.42 -4.53
C ILE A 26 9.12 -2.25 -4.97
N GLY A 27 10.18 -1.98 -4.21
CA GLY A 27 11.12 -0.92 -4.57
C GLY A 27 11.74 -1.15 -5.94
N GLN A 28 12.11 -2.40 -6.23
CA GLN A 28 12.67 -2.75 -7.53
C GLN A 28 11.65 -2.55 -8.64
N ARG A 29 10.40 -2.93 -8.40
CA ARG A 29 9.32 -2.74 -9.37
C ARG A 29 9.08 -1.27 -9.68
N LEU A 30 9.13 -0.42 -8.65
CA LEU A 30 8.76 0.99 -8.79
C LEU A 30 9.95 1.91 -9.00
N GLY A 31 11.18 1.38 -8.90
CA GLY A 31 12.37 2.20 -9.06
C GLY A 31 12.64 3.11 -7.87
N ILE A 32 12.28 2.68 -6.66
CA ILE A 32 12.52 3.43 -5.42
C ILE A 32 13.17 2.51 -4.39
N SER A 33 13.72 3.09 -3.34
CA SER A 33 14.36 2.29 -2.30
C SER A 33 13.33 1.55 -1.45
N ASP A 34 13.76 0.47 -0.79
CA ASP A 34 12.89 -0.24 0.14
C ASP A 34 12.51 0.63 1.32
N LYS A 35 13.39 1.53 1.73
CA LYS A 35 13.09 2.49 2.79
C LYS A 35 11.93 3.39 2.39
N THR A 36 11.92 3.86 1.14
CA THR A 36 10.84 4.69 0.63
C THR A 36 9.53 3.89 0.57
N VAL A 37 9.61 2.61 0.16
CA VAL A 37 8.43 1.74 0.17
C VAL A 37 7.85 1.62 1.58
N LYS A 38 8.72 1.41 2.58
CA LYS A 38 8.28 1.31 3.97
C LYS A 38 7.62 2.60 4.44
N GLN A 39 8.15 3.75 4.01
CA GLN A 39 7.55 5.04 4.34
C GLN A 39 6.15 5.16 3.71
N HIS A 40 6.00 4.74 2.45
CA HIS A 40 4.68 4.73 1.82
C HIS A 40 3.71 3.83 2.57
N ARG A 41 4.16 2.63 3.00
CA ARG A 41 3.31 1.72 3.76
C ARG A 41 2.87 2.34 5.07
N PHE A 42 3.79 3.01 5.76
CA PHE A 42 3.44 3.70 7.00
C PHE A 42 2.36 4.75 6.74
N ASN A 43 2.52 5.55 5.69
CA ASN A 43 1.56 6.58 5.35
C ASN A 43 0.19 6.00 5.02
N ILE A 44 0.17 4.86 4.31
CA ILE A 44 -1.08 4.17 3.98
C ILE A 44 -1.78 3.71 5.27
N HIS A 45 -1.02 3.11 6.18
CA HIS A 45 -1.59 2.68 7.46
C HIS A 45 -2.20 3.85 8.22
N GLN A 46 -1.52 4.99 8.21
CA GLN A 46 -2.05 6.19 8.87
C GLN A 46 -3.32 6.69 8.20
N LYS A 47 -3.31 6.75 6.88
CA LYS A 47 -4.45 7.27 6.13
C LYS A 47 -5.70 6.40 6.30
N TRP A 48 -5.51 5.09 6.31
CA TRP A 48 -6.62 4.14 6.38
C TRP A 48 -6.95 3.72 7.81
N GLY A 49 -6.12 4.06 8.78
CA GLY A 49 -6.35 3.65 10.16
C GLY A 49 -6.22 2.15 10.36
N VAL A 50 -5.33 1.51 9.58
CA VAL A 50 -5.08 0.07 9.70
C VAL A 50 -3.75 -0.15 10.40
N THR A 51 -3.59 -1.31 11.05
CA THR A 51 -2.42 -1.58 11.87
C THR A 51 -1.59 -2.77 11.39
N ASN A 52 -2.10 -3.55 10.44
CA ASN A 52 -1.35 -4.70 9.94
C ASN A 52 -1.72 -4.98 8.49
N VAL A 53 -0.95 -5.91 7.87
CA VAL A 53 -1.12 -6.21 6.45
C VAL A 53 -2.49 -6.81 6.16
N ALA A 54 -3.02 -7.64 7.05
CA ALA A 54 -4.32 -8.25 6.82
C ALA A 54 -5.42 -7.19 6.73
N GLN A 55 -5.38 -6.20 7.61
CA GLN A 55 -6.33 -5.10 7.58
C GLN A 55 -6.15 -4.25 6.33
N LEU A 56 -4.90 -4.05 5.92
CA LEU A 56 -4.60 -3.28 4.71
C LEU A 56 -5.20 -3.97 3.48
N ILE A 57 -5.00 -5.27 3.36
CA ILE A 57 -5.52 -6.04 2.23
C ILE A 57 -7.05 -6.02 2.22
N ARG A 58 -7.67 -6.20 3.38
CA ARG A 58 -9.13 -6.14 3.48
C ARG A 58 -9.64 -4.79 2.99
N ARG A 59 -8.99 -3.71 3.42
CA ARG A 59 -9.40 -2.38 3.01
C ARG A 59 -9.21 -2.18 1.51
N ALA A 60 -8.11 -2.71 0.95
CA ALA A 60 -7.84 -2.60 -0.47
C ALA A 60 -8.94 -3.31 -1.29
N LEU A 61 -9.40 -4.47 -0.83
CA LEU A 61 -10.50 -5.16 -1.46
C LEU A 61 -11.79 -4.35 -1.40
N GLN A 62 -12.08 -3.75 -0.24
CA GLN A 62 -13.27 -2.93 -0.04
C GLN A 62 -13.25 -1.70 -0.94
N GLU A 63 -12.06 -1.13 -1.16
CA GLU A 63 -11.91 0.07 -1.99
C GLU A 63 -11.86 -0.27 -3.49
N GLY A 64 -11.82 -1.55 -3.83
CA GLY A 64 -11.75 -1.95 -5.24
C GLY A 64 -10.38 -1.75 -5.87
N LEU A 65 -9.33 -1.57 -5.06
CA LEU A 65 -7.98 -1.38 -5.59
C LEU A 65 -7.35 -2.69 -6.03
N VAL A 66 -7.79 -3.80 -5.45
CA VAL A 66 -7.33 -5.13 -5.79
C VAL A 66 -8.55 -6.04 -5.86
N SER A 67 -8.41 -7.17 -6.56
CA SER A 67 -9.52 -8.12 -6.68
C SER A 67 -8.97 -9.54 -6.71
N LEU A 68 -9.79 -10.46 -6.28
CA LEU A 68 -9.45 -11.89 -6.30
C LEU A 68 -9.45 -12.44 -7.73
#